data_9cca27c39c933b87d91612a9ea979854
#
_entry.id   9cca27c39c933b87d91612a9ea979854
#
_cell.length_a   1.000
_cell.length_b   1.000
_cell.length_c   1.000
_cell.angle_alpha   90.00
_cell.angle_beta   90.00
_cell.angle_gamma   90.00
#
_symmetry.space_group_name_H-M   'P 1'
#
loop_
_entity.id
_entity.type
_entity.pdbx_description
1 polymer ?
#
loop_
_entity_poly.entity_id
_entity_poly.type
_entity_poly.pdbx_seq_one_letter_code
_entity_poly.pdbx_strand_id
1 'polypeptide(L)'
;MDFSKGIPLGSNQLDNYSFLESWVADCISAVELNNGAFHLEGILHNNEMYFLEIGARAGGANVVNCTEYLTGINLMREEIKIRLHKDKYVLPEINISNNRYGWFVIKRINTKFTNELINYLDSSRSVIYHTINIDNQENNNSYDAMSNHVTGILSASDSENTLVKETNKILKNIWTL
;
A
#
# COMPACT_ATOMS: atom_id res chain seq x y z
N MET A 1 -17.79 -2.17 8.97
CA MET A 1 -16.45 -1.57 8.86
C MET A 1 -15.62 -2.47 7.95
N ASP A 2 -15.06 -1.94 6.88
CA ASP A 2 -14.27 -2.69 5.92
C ASP A 2 -12.82 -2.26 6.05
N PHE A 3 -11.87 -3.17 5.90
CA PHE A 3 -10.45 -2.82 5.93
C PHE A 3 -9.66 -3.49 4.81
N SER A 4 -8.59 -2.82 4.42
CA SER A 4 -7.54 -3.36 3.55
C SER A 4 -6.19 -3.12 4.20
N LYS A 5 -5.27 -4.02 4.01
CA LYS A 5 -3.89 -3.87 4.46
C LYS A 5 -2.93 -4.45 3.44
N GLY A 6 -1.72 -3.93 3.40
CA GLY A 6 -0.64 -4.46 2.58
C GLY A 6 0.69 -4.38 3.30
N ILE A 7 1.56 -5.34 3.05
CA ILE A 7 2.91 -5.40 3.56
C ILE A 7 3.82 -5.72 2.37
N PRO A 8 4.75 -4.84 1.99
CA PRO A 8 5.73 -5.15 0.97
C PRO A 8 6.54 -6.38 1.34
N LEU A 9 6.71 -7.30 0.40
CA LEU A 9 7.56 -8.47 0.59
C LEU A 9 9.03 -8.05 0.74
N GLY A 10 9.73 -8.65 1.70
CA GLY A 10 11.17 -8.51 1.80
C GLY A 10 11.90 -9.34 0.74
N SER A 11 13.16 -9.00 0.46
CA SER A 11 13.99 -9.73 -0.52
C SER A 11 13.99 -11.24 -0.29
N ASN A 12 14.13 -11.70 0.94
CA ASN A 12 14.13 -13.12 1.29
C ASN A 12 12.80 -13.84 1.01
N GLN A 13 11.71 -13.09 0.85
CA GLN A 13 10.41 -13.65 0.50
C GLN A 13 10.21 -13.70 -1.00
N LEU A 14 10.75 -12.71 -1.73
CA LEU A 14 10.75 -12.71 -3.19
C LEU A 14 11.50 -13.92 -3.75
N ASP A 15 12.57 -14.37 -3.08
CA ASP A 15 13.30 -15.58 -3.47
C ASP A 15 12.40 -16.83 -3.51
N ASN A 16 11.38 -16.89 -2.64
CA ASN A 16 10.39 -17.98 -2.65
C ASN A 16 9.38 -17.91 -3.79
N TYR A 17 9.36 -16.78 -4.52
CA TYR A 17 8.42 -16.50 -5.60
C TYR A 17 9.16 -16.07 -6.88
N SER A 18 10.23 -16.79 -7.23
CA SER A 18 11.07 -16.47 -8.40
C SER A 18 10.30 -16.39 -9.73
N PHE A 19 9.14 -17.04 -9.81
CA PHE A 19 8.23 -16.98 -10.97
C PHE A 19 7.50 -15.63 -11.10
N LEU A 20 7.45 -14.79 -10.06
CA LEU A 20 6.73 -13.52 -10.11
C LEU A 20 7.30 -12.56 -11.16
N GLU A 21 8.62 -12.51 -11.32
CA GLU A 21 9.23 -11.61 -12.30
C GLU A 21 8.79 -11.95 -13.73
N SER A 22 8.81 -13.22 -14.09
CA SER A 22 8.37 -13.66 -15.43
C SER A 22 6.88 -13.43 -15.62
N TRP A 23 6.06 -13.74 -14.62
CA TRP A 23 4.63 -13.52 -14.67
C TRP A 23 4.28 -12.00 -14.82
N VAL A 24 4.96 -11.13 -14.08
CA VAL A 24 4.80 -9.68 -14.22
C VAL A 24 5.21 -9.21 -15.61
N ALA A 25 6.34 -9.70 -16.13
CA ALA A 25 6.82 -9.35 -17.47
C ALA A 25 5.81 -9.77 -18.57
N ASP A 26 5.23 -10.96 -18.44
CA ASP A 26 4.21 -11.46 -19.35
C ASP A 26 2.94 -10.59 -19.33
N CYS A 27 2.48 -10.20 -18.12
CA CYS A 27 1.33 -9.32 -17.97
C CYS A 27 1.58 -7.92 -18.59
N ILE A 28 2.76 -7.35 -18.36
CA ILE A 28 3.15 -6.05 -18.93
C ILE A 28 3.22 -6.13 -20.46
N SER A 29 3.83 -7.19 -20.98
CA SER A 29 3.94 -7.45 -22.42
C SER A 29 2.58 -7.59 -23.08
N ALA A 30 1.66 -8.33 -22.45
CA ALA A 30 0.31 -8.58 -22.98
C ALA A 30 -0.53 -7.29 -23.14
N VAL A 31 -0.25 -6.25 -22.35
CA VAL A 31 -0.94 -4.95 -22.44
C VAL A 31 -0.10 -3.87 -23.14
N GLU A 32 1.05 -4.26 -23.70
CA GLU A 32 1.95 -3.36 -24.42
C GLU A 32 2.41 -2.14 -23.61
N LEU A 33 2.55 -2.30 -22.29
CA LEU A 33 2.99 -1.23 -21.40
C LEU A 33 4.51 -1.07 -21.48
N ASN A 34 4.97 -0.05 -22.18
CA ASN A 34 6.41 0.14 -22.45
C ASN A 34 7.13 1.02 -21.43
N ASN A 35 6.45 2.02 -20.85
CA ASN A 35 7.05 2.98 -19.93
C ASN A 35 6.03 3.47 -18.91
N GLY A 36 6.47 3.70 -17.67
CA GLY A 36 5.66 4.29 -16.62
C GLY A 36 5.50 3.39 -15.41
N ALA A 37 4.85 3.93 -14.38
CA ALA A 37 4.41 3.14 -13.24
C ALA A 37 3.17 2.33 -13.60
N PHE A 38 3.05 1.14 -13.02
CA PHE A 38 1.87 0.31 -13.16
C PHE A 38 1.45 -0.27 -11.81
N HIS A 39 0.19 -0.61 -11.71
CA HIS A 39 -0.39 -1.33 -10.61
C HIS A 39 -1.01 -2.62 -11.16
N LEU A 40 -0.41 -3.75 -10.79
CA LEU A 40 -0.84 -5.07 -11.23
C LEU A 40 -1.36 -5.83 -10.00
N GLU A 41 -2.55 -6.37 -10.12
CA GLU A 41 -3.15 -7.21 -9.09
C GLU A 41 -3.29 -8.66 -9.57
N GLY A 42 -3.01 -9.58 -8.68
CA GLY A 42 -3.17 -11.00 -8.91
C GLY A 42 -3.40 -11.78 -7.62
N ILE A 43 -3.90 -12.99 -7.75
CA ILE A 43 -4.10 -13.93 -6.65
C ILE A 43 -3.12 -15.09 -6.80
N LEU A 44 -2.34 -15.33 -5.76
CA LEU A 44 -1.52 -16.54 -5.67
C LEU A 44 -2.34 -17.66 -5.04
N HIS A 45 -2.55 -18.76 -5.78
CA HIS A 45 -3.20 -19.94 -5.29
C HIS A 45 -2.47 -21.20 -5.79
N ASN A 46 -2.13 -22.11 -4.90
CA ASN A 46 -1.39 -23.35 -5.22
C ASN A 46 -0.12 -23.13 -6.05
N ASN A 47 0.66 -22.08 -5.74
CA ASN A 47 1.85 -21.64 -6.48
C ASN A 47 1.61 -21.17 -7.92
N GLU A 48 0.37 -20.88 -8.28
CA GLU A 48 -0.01 -20.29 -9.56
C GLU A 48 -0.56 -18.88 -9.37
N MET A 49 -0.19 -17.96 -10.26
CA MET A 49 -0.70 -16.60 -10.27
C MET A 49 -1.89 -16.45 -11.20
N TYR A 50 -2.96 -15.91 -10.65
CA TYR A 50 -4.18 -15.56 -11.38
C TYR A 50 -4.26 -14.07 -11.54
N PHE A 51 -4.30 -13.58 -12.77
CA PHE A 51 -4.43 -12.17 -13.10
C PHE A 51 -5.80 -11.63 -12.67
N LEU A 52 -5.81 -10.45 -12.06
CA LEU A 52 -7.04 -9.71 -11.74
C LEU A 52 -7.15 -8.46 -12.60
N GLU A 53 -6.22 -7.52 -12.43
CA GLU A 53 -6.22 -6.28 -13.20
C GLU A 53 -4.81 -5.70 -13.33
N ILE A 54 -4.61 -4.87 -14.33
CA ILE A 54 -3.44 -4.00 -14.47
C ILE A 54 -3.87 -2.59 -14.86
N GLY A 55 -3.31 -1.60 -14.17
CA GLY A 55 -3.53 -0.18 -14.48
C GLY A 55 -2.21 0.53 -14.72
N ALA A 56 -2.10 1.33 -15.77
CA ALA A 56 -0.94 2.17 -16.07
C ALA A 56 -0.89 3.39 -15.13
N ARG A 57 -0.77 3.15 -13.85
CA ARG A 57 -0.70 4.12 -12.76
C ARG A 57 0.00 3.54 -11.56
N ALA A 58 0.49 4.40 -10.67
CA ALA A 58 0.92 3.96 -9.34
C ALA A 58 -0.24 3.37 -8.52
N GLY A 59 0.09 2.49 -7.60
CA GLY A 59 -0.87 1.86 -6.68
C GLY A 59 -1.61 2.87 -5.81
N GLY A 60 -2.82 2.51 -5.42
CA GLY A 60 -3.65 3.29 -4.51
C GLY A 60 -3.28 3.15 -3.03
N ALA A 61 -4.13 3.65 -2.15
CA ALA A 61 -3.93 3.67 -0.70
C ALA A 61 -2.55 4.29 -0.33
N ASN A 62 -1.80 3.63 0.54
CA ASN A 62 -0.45 4.04 0.92
C ASN A 62 0.66 3.23 0.22
N VAL A 63 0.38 2.57 -0.90
CA VAL A 63 1.39 1.78 -1.64
C VAL A 63 2.56 2.66 -2.06
N VAL A 64 2.30 3.84 -2.63
CA VAL A 64 3.34 4.78 -3.06
C VAL A 64 4.21 5.22 -1.88
N ASN A 65 3.59 5.60 -0.77
CA ASN A 65 4.30 6.05 0.42
C ASN A 65 5.12 4.92 1.05
N CYS A 66 4.55 3.70 1.16
CA CYS A 66 5.29 2.54 1.65
C CYS A 66 6.48 2.19 0.75
N THR A 67 6.31 2.27 -0.57
CA THR A 67 7.39 2.06 -1.52
C THR A 67 8.49 3.10 -1.31
N GLU A 68 8.15 4.37 -1.15
CA GLU A 68 9.12 5.44 -0.90
C GLU A 68 9.87 5.24 0.42
N TYR A 69 9.19 4.88 1.51
CA TYR A 69 9.86 4.56 2.79
C TYR A 69 10.79 3.35 2.68
N LEU A 70 10.39 2.34 1.90
CA LEU A 70 11.18 1.11 1.75
C LEU A 70 12.39 1.29 0.82
N THR A 71 12.22 2.01 -0.29
CA THR A 71 13.18 2.02 -1.41
C THR A 71 13.79 3.39 -1.72
N GLY A 72 13.24 4.46 -1.13
CA GLY A 72 13.56 5.84 -1.52
C GLY A 72 12.89 6.30 -2.81
N ILE A 73 12.12 5.45 -3.48
CA ILE A 73 11.49 5.72 -4.77
C ILE A 73 10.03 6.13 -4.59
N ASN A 74 9.70 7.36 -4.96
CA ASN A 74 8.31 7.81 -5.05
C ASN A 74 7.76 7.55 -6.45
N LEU A 75 6.90 6.54 -6.58
CA LEU A 75 6.38 6.09 -7.87
C LEU A 75 5.66 7.18 -8.66
N MET A 76 4.92 8.09 -8.01
CA MET A 76 4.24 9.19 -8.69
C MET A 76 5.24 10.23 -9.24
N ARG A 77 6.27 10.54 -8.47
CA ARG A 77 7.33 11.47 -8.91
C ARG A 77 8.12 10.88 -10.08
N GLU A 78 8.43 9.59 -10.01
CA GLU A 78 9.17 8.93 -11.09
C GLU A 78 8.29 8.79 -12.36
N GLU A 79 7.01 8.54 -12.23
CA GLU A 79 6.07 8.56 -13.37
C GLU A 79 6.10 9.90 -14.11
N ILE A 80 6.09 11.03 -13.38
CA ILE A 80 6.20 12.36 -13.98
C ILE A 80 7.54 12.52 -14.72
N LYS A 81 8.65 12.09 -14.09
CA LYS A 81 9.98 12.17 -14.71
C LYS A 81 10.09 11.32 -15.96
N ILE A 82 9.54 10.11 -15.96
CA ILE A 82 9.49 9.22 -17.13
C ILE A 82 8.79 9.93 -18.28
N ARG A 83 7.62 10.53 -18.04
CA ARG A 83 6.86 11.26 -19.07
C ARG A 83 7.58 12.49 -19.59
N LEU A 84 8.31 13.21 -18.74
CA LEU A 84 9.05 14.40 -19.11
C LEU A 84 10.35 14.06 -19.88
N HIS A 85 11.08 13.07 -19.43
CA HIS A 85 12.42 12.77 -19.96
C HIS A 85 12.43 11.66 -21.02
N LYS A 86 11.36 10.85 -21.10
CA LYS A 86 11.21 9.76 -22.08
C LYS A 86 12.46 8.87 -22.13
N ASP A 87 13.07 8.73 -23.30
CA ASP A 87 14.24 7.88 -23.54
C ASP A 87 15.51 8.32 -22.78
N LYS A 88 15.49 9.52 -22.20
CA LYS A 88 16.60 10.04 -21.37
C LYS A 88 16.40 9.79 -19.88
N TYR A 89 15.29 9.18 -19.49
CA TYR A 89 15.05 8.86 -18.10
C TYR A 89 15.98 7.74 -17.63
N VAL A 90 16.55 7.94 -16.45
CA VAL A 90 17.35 6.93 -15.76
C VAL A 90 16.70 6.67 -14.42
N LEU A 91 16.42 5.39 -14.16
CA LEU A 91 15.86 4.98 -12.87
C LEU A 91 16.87 5.29 -11.76
N PRO A 92 16.46 5.96 -10.66
CA PRO A 92 17.35 6.21 -9.55
C PRO A 92 17.77 4.91 -8.85
N GLU A 93 18.89 4.96 -8.15
CA GLU A 93 19.35 3.84 -7.34
C GLU A 93 18.34 3.51 -6.23
N ILE A 94 18.08 2.22 -6.06
CA ILE A 94 17.18 1.71 -5.02
C ILE A 94 17.96 1.50 -3.73
N ASN A 95 17.60 2.25 -2.68
CA ASN A 95 18.18 2.11 -1.35
C ASN A 95 17.16 1.43 -0.41
N ILE A 96 17.26 0.12 -0.27
CA ILE A 96 16.33 -0.65 0.57
C ILE A 96 16.57 -0.35 2.05
N SER A 97 15.55 0.14 2.72
CA SER A 97 15.55 0.39 4.16
C SER A 97 15.69 -0.92 4.95
N ASN A 98 16.39 -0.85 6.09
CA ASN A 98 16.43 -1.97 7.05
C ASN A 98 15.10 -2.16 7.79
N ASN A 99 14.27 -1.12 7.86
CA ASN A 99 12.94 -1.23 8.47
C ASN A 99 11.96 -1.91 7.50
N ARG A 100 10.98 -2.57 8.08
CA ARG A 100 9.82 -3.10 7.37
C ARG A 100 8.68 -2.11 7.48
N TYR A 101 7.90 -2.01 6.41
CA TYR A 101 6.76 -1.08 6.33
C TYR A 101 5.49 -1.84 5.96
N GLY A 102 4.37 -1.30 6.35
CA GLY A 102 3.06 -1.80 5.98
C GLY A 102 2.05 -0.65 5.97
N TRP A 103 0.95 -0.84 5.32
CA TRP A 103 -0.13 0.13 5.29
C TRP A 103 -1.47 -0.51 5.65
N PHE A 104 -2.39 0.33 6.10
CA PHE A 104 -3.77 -0.04 6.32
C PHE A 104 -4.71 1.05 5.83
N VAL A 105 -5.90 0.64 5.43
CA VAL A 105 -7.06 1.50 5.17
C VAL A 105 -8.27 0.88 5.87
N ILE A 106 -8.96 1.66 6.67
CA ILE A 106 -10.19 1.26 7.35
C ILE A 106 -11.28 2.19 6.86
N LYS A 107 -12.31 1.62 6.25
CA LYS A 107 -13.45 2.34 5.69
C LYS A 107 -14.63 2.31 6.65
N ARG A 108 -15.53 3.28 6.50
CA ARG A 108 -16.79 3.38 7.27
C ARG A 108 -16.55 3.41 8.78
N ILE A 109 -15.57 4.23 9.20
CA ILE A 109 -15.33 4.46 10.63
C ILE A 109 -16.51 5.19 11.26
N ASN A 110 -16.79 4.87 12.51
CA ASN A 110 -17.78 5.58 13.28
C ASN A 110 -17.22 6.94 13.73
N THR A 111 -17.81 8.02 13.24
CA THR A 111 -17.35 9.39 13.52
C THR A 111 -17.42 9.77 15.00
N LYS A 112 -18.23 9.07 15.82
CA LYS A 112 -18.33 9.32 17.27
C LYS A 112 -17.04 9.02 18.01
N PHE A 113 -16.21 8.12 17.47
CA PHE A 113 -14.95 7.66 18.10
C PHE A 113 -13.69 8.23 17.44
N THR A 114 -13.82 9.28 16.66
CA THR A 114 -12.69 9.85 15.91
C THR A 114 -11.56 10.31 16.81
N ASN A 115 -11.86 10.98 17.92
CA ASN A 115 -10.84 11.50 18.83
C ASN A 115 -10.08 10.36 19.54
N GLU A 116 -10.82 9.32 19.98
CA GLU A 116 -10.23 8.13 20.60
C GLU A 116 -9.34 7.41 19.58
N LEU A 117 -9.76 7.33 18.34
CA LEU A 117 -8.99 6.72 17.26
C LEU A 117 -7.71 7.51 16.96
N ILE A 118 -7.79 8.84 16.86
CA ILE A 118 -6.61 9.71 16.68
C ILE A 118 -5.63 9.48 17.83
N ASN A 119 -6.09 9.61 19.08
CA ASN A 119 -5.25 9.43 20.26
C ASN A 119 -4.59 8.06 20.30
N TYR A 120 -5.31 7.03 19.89
CA TYR A 120 -4.77 5.67 19.80
C TYR A 120 -3.66 5.57 18.74
N LEU A 121 -3.89 6.11 17.54
CA LEU A 121 -2.91 6.06 16.45
C LEU A 121 -1.66 6.90 16.79
N ASP A 122 -1.82 8.08 17.38
CA ASP A 122 -0.74 8.95 17.82
C ASP A 122 0.10 8.33 18.94
N SER A 123 -0.51 7.54 19.81
CA SER A 123 0.19 6.84 20.87
C SER A 123 0.92 5.58 20.43
N SER A 124 0.61 5.08 19.24
CA SER A 124 1.19 3.83 18.72
C SER A 124 2.61 4.07 18.18
N ARG A 125 3.60 3.39 18.76
CA ARG A 125 5.00 3.48 18.31
C ARG A 125 5.24 2.91 16.91
N SER A 126 4.36 2.04 16.45
CA SER A 126 4.46 1.39 15.14
C SER A 126 3.85 2.22 14.03
N VAL A 127 2.94 3.16 14.34
CA VAL A 127 2.32 4.05 13.35
C VAL A 127 3.23 5.25 13.14
N ILE A 128 3.73 5.40 11.92
CA ILE A 128 4.62 6.51 11.54
C ILE A 128 3.91 7.61 10.76
N TYR A 129 2.72 7.30 10.26
CA TYR A 129 1.89 8.23 9.52
C TYR A 129 0.43 7.75 9.55
N HIS A 130 -0.49 8.68 9.70
CA HIS A 130 -1.91 8.40 9.47
C HIS A 130 -2.66 9.65 9.01
N THR A 131 -3.78 9.42 8.33
CA THR A 131 -4.77 10.45 8.02
C THR A 131 -6.16 9.92 8.29
N ILE A 132 -7.04 10.80 8.72
CA ILE A 132 -8.45 10.52 8.92
C ILE A 132 -9.24 11.47 8.03
N ASN A 133 -10.07 10.91 7.17
CA ASN A 133 -11.00 11.66 6.36
C ASN A 133 -12.42 11.41 6.87
N ILE A 134 -13.10 12.47 7.23
CA ILE A 134 -14.48 12.43 7.68
C ILE A 134 -15.27 13.34 6.74
N ASP A 135 -16.12 12.73 5.94
CA ASP A 135 -17.12 13.47 5.18
C ASP A 135 -18.35 13.68 6.06
N ASN A 136 -18.64 14.93 6.36
CA ASN A 136 -19.83 15.32 7.16
C ASN A 136 -21.12 15.30 6.32
N GLN A 137 -21.05 14.94 5.04
CA GLN A 137 -22.23 14.80 4.20
C GLN A 137 -22.72 13.35 4.23
N GLU A 138 -23.92 13.13 4.71
CA GLU A 138 -24.66 11.87 4.58
C GLU A 138 -25.05 11.62 3.10
N ASN A 139 -24.09 11.53 2.20
CA ASN A 139 -24.34 11.10 0.84
C ASN A 139 -24.38 9.58 0.81
N ASN A 140 -25.59 9.04 0.83
CA ASN A 140 -25.91 7.61 0.72
C ASN A 140 -25.56 6.98 -0.65
N ASN A 141 -24.69 7.58 -1.45
CA ASN A 141 -24.26 7.00 -2.71
C ASN A 141 -23.18 5.96 -2.47
N SER A 142 -23.56 4.72 -2.67
CA SER A 142 -22.77 3.50 -2.46
C SER A 142 -21.44 3.41 -3.23
N TYR A 143 -21.10 4.40 -4.05
CA TYR A 143 -19.85 4.50 -4.80
C TYR A 143 -18.78 5.36 -4.12
N ASP A 144 -19.09 6.05 -3.04
CA ASP A 144 -18.10 6.86 -2.34
C ASP A 144 -17.28 5.98 -1.37
N ALA A 145 -16.43 5.15 -1.96
CA ALA A 145 -15.54 4.24 -1.23
C ALA A 145 -14.52 4.97 -0.35
N MET A 146 -14.51 6.30 -0.38
CA MET A 146 -13.53 7.17 0.28
C MET A 146 -14.11 8.03 1.40
N SER A 147 -15.43 8.03 1.62
CA SER A 147 -16.04 8.74 2.74
C SER A 147 -15.73 8.01 4.07
N ASN A 148 -15.41 8.77 5.10
CA ASN A 148 -15.20 8.29 6.47
C ASN A 148 -14.17 7.12 6.55
N HIS A 149 -12.93 7.39 6.22
CA HIS A 149 -11.86 6.41 6.31
C HIS A 149 -10.67 6.90 7.12
N VAL A 150 -9.92 5.97 7.67
CA VAL A 150 -8.58 6.19 8.20
C VAL A 150 -7.59 5.37 7.40
N THR A 151 -6.47 5.96 7.09
CA THR A 151 -5.35 5.27 6.46
C THR A 151 -4.08 5.55 7.24
N GLY A 152 -3.16 4.61 7.26
CA GLY A 152 -1.89 4.79 7.94
C GLY A 152 -0.80 3.89 7.44
N ILE A 153 0.41 4.20 7.88
CA ILE A 153 1.64 3.46 7.59
C ILE A 153 2.25 3.02 8.91
N LEU A 154 2.64 1.78 8.92
CA LEU A 154 3.31 1.10 10.03
C LEU A 154 4.78 0.89 9.68
N SER A 155 5.62 0.94 10.70
CA SER A 155 7.04 0.55 10.60
C SER A 155 7.41 -0.41 11.72
N ALA A 156 8.24 -1.39 11.41
CA ALA A 156 8.89 -2.26 12.39
C ALA A 156 10.35 -2.47 11.99
N SER A 157 11.22 -2.53 13.02
CA SER A 157 12.67 -2.63 12.81
C SER A 157 13.18 -4.07 12.69
N ASP A 158 12.39 -5.07 13.08
CA ASP A 158 12.87 -6.42 13.34
C ASP A 158 12.30 -7.48 12.40
N SER A 159 11.00 -7.47 12.14
CA SER A 159 10.42 -8.52 11.28
C SER A 159 9.06 -8.16 10.72
N GLU A 160 8.71 -8.82 9.62
CA GLU A 160 7.36 -8.77 9.05
C GLU A 160 6.32 -9.33 10.02
N ASN A 161 6.66 -10.37 10.78
CA ASN A 161 5.76 -10.95 11.78
C ASN A 161 5.37 -9.91 12.85
N THR A 162 6.28 -9.04 13.24
CA THR A 162 5.99 -7.91 14.13
C THR A 162 5.01 -6.94 13.47
N LEU A 163 5.21 -6.61 12.21
CA LEU A 163 4.31 -5.75 11.44
C LEU A 163 2.90 -6.33 11.34
N VAL A 164 2.78 -7.63 11.05
CA VAL A 164 1.49 -8.33 11.01
C VAL A 164 0.79 -8.29 12.37
N LYS A 165 1.53 -8.54 13.47
CA LYS A 165 0.98 -8.49 14.83
C LYS A 165 0.50 -7.08 15.19
N GLU A 166 1.30 -6.04 14.92
CA GLU A 166 0.94 -4.66 15.20
C GLU A 166 -0.26 -4.21 14.36
N THR A 167 -0.31 -4.57 13.08
CA THR A 167 -1.47 -4.28 12.22
C THR A 167 -2.74 -4.92 12.77
N ASN A 168 -2.68 -6.20 13.14
CA ASN A 168 -3.83 -6.90 13.71
C ASN A 168 -4.26 -6.33 15.07
N LYS A 169 -3.32 -5.86 15.90
CA LYS A 169 -3.60 -5.18 17.15
C LYS A 169 -4.33 -3.85 16.92
N ILE A 170 -3.85 -3.04 15.97
CA ILE A 170 -4.50 -1.78 15.58
C ILE A 170 -5.93 -2.05 15.12
N LEU A 171 -6.12 -2.99 14.18
CA LEU A 171 -7.43 -3.35 13.68
C LEU A 171 -8.37 -3.80 14.80
N LYS A 172 -7.88 -4.68 15.70
CA LYS A 172 -8.67 -5.17 16.84
C LYS A 172 -9.10 -4.03 17.76
N ASN A 173 -8.18 -3.11 18.10
CA ASN A 173 -8.49 -1.99 18.99
C ASN A 173 -9.48 -1.02 18.36
N ILE A 174 -9.35 -0.75 17.07
CA ILE A 174 -10.30 0.11 16.34
C ILE A 174 -11.71 -0.51 16.28
N TRP A 175 -11.79 -1.85 16.25
CA TRP A 175 -13.09 -2.53 16.24
C TRP A 175 -13.77 -2.58 17.62
N THR A 176 -13.04 -2.31 18.68
CA THR A 176 -13.56 -2.27 20.04
C THR A 176 -13.94 -0.85 20.49
N LEU A 177 -13.62 0.17 19.72
CA LEU A 177 -14.09 1.56 19.87
C LEU A 177 -15.50 1.70 19.24
#